data_c0c78a79cce33f2de0bc1a088e677b52
#
_entry.id   c0c78a79cce33f2de0bc1a088e677b52
#
_cell.length_a   1.000
_cell.length_b   1.000
_cell.length_c   1.000
_cell.angle_alpha   90.00
_cell.angle_beta   90.00
_cell.angle_gamma   90.00
#
_symmetry.space_group_name_H-M   'P 1'
#
loop_
_entity.id
_entity.type
_entity.pdbx_description
1 polymer ?
#
loop_
_entity_poly.entity_id
_entity_poly.type
_entity_poly.pdbx_seq_one_letter_code
_entity_poly.pdbx_strand_id
1 'polypeptide(L)'
;MITVDIMGGLGNQLFQIMTVIAYSKKYNNPFVIERKSHSPSCTFRNVYWNNFLSKLEKYLVNCPVNFPVYQEPTYEYRELPNISNKDNIKLAGYFQSYKYFDTYKDDILKEIGYDNIKDDLKNKLGNAVKPCEMISLHFRMGDIIRVHKDNNIIIPLDYYINAIKHIETRVSQNTPIKLLYFCEAEDNDYVITNYIIPLRNMFSNTSYYKASDTLEDWEQLVLMSLCEHHILANSTFSWWGAYLATNNDNKNNKIICYPDKWLHSKIITHSTIDLFPDNWMMIRA
;
A
#
# COMPACT_ATOMS: atom_id res chain seq x y z
N MET A 1 -22.67 11.59 12.24
CA MET A 1 -21.47 11.95 11.44
C MET A 1 -20.30 11.08 11.87
N ILE A 2 -19.45 10.69 10.93
CA ILE A 2 -18.31 9.79 11.17
C ILE A 2 -17.01 10.56 10.98
N THR A 3 -15.97 10.22 11.72
CA THR A 3 -14.60 10.70 11.49
C THR A 3 -13.59 9.59 11.77
N VAL A 4 -12.34 9.81 11.38
CA VAL A 4 -11.23 8.87 11.62
C VAL A 4 -9.97 9.64 11.99
N ASP A 5 -9.16 9.08 12.88
CA ASP A 5 -7.84 9.61 13.18
C ASP A 5 -6.86 9.16 12.10
N ILE A 6 -6.25 10.14 11.41
CA ILE A 6 -5.22 9.87 10.39
C ILE A 6 -3.84 9.79 11.06
N MET A 7 -3.13 8.67 10.84
CA MET A 7 -1.81 8.44 11.41
C MET A 7 -0.92 7.57 10.51
N GLY A 8 0.39 7.70 10.68
CA GLY A 8 1.39 6.92 9.94
C GLY A 8 1.66 7.42 8.52
N GLY A 9 2.36 6.63 7.71
CA GLY A 9 2.68 6.93 6.31
C GLY A 9 1.49 6.73 5.37
N LEU A 10 1.68 7.05 4.07
CA LEU A 10 0.63 7.02 3.03
C LEU A 10 -0.21 5.74 3.06
N GLY A 11 0.43 4.56 3.10
CA GLY A 11 -0.31 3.30 3.11
C GLY A 11 -1.23 3.14 4.31
N ASN A 12 -0.80 3.57 5.50
CA ASN A 12 -1.65 3.56 6.70
C ASN A 12 -2.81 4.55 6.59
N GLN A 13 -2.52 5.76 6.09
CA GLN A 13 -3.56 6.79 5.87
C GLN A 13 -4.64 6.29 4.91
N LEU A 14 -4.24 5.58 3.85
CA LEU A 14 -5.19 5.00 2.89
C LEU A 14 -6.11 3.96 3.53
N PHE A 15 -5.62 3.08 4.40
CA PHE A 15 -6.47 2.14 5.13
C PHE A 15 -7.55 2.87 5.95
N GLN A 16 -7.15 3.90 6.68
CA GLN A 16 -8.05 4.71 7.52
C GLN A 16 -9.09 5.47 6.68
N ILE A 17 -8.65 6.09 5.58
CA ILE A 17 -9.52 6.87 4.69
C ILE A 17 -10.51 5.97 3.96
N MET A 18 -10.04 4.86 3.38
CA MET A 18 -10.93 3.91 2.71
C MET A 18 -11.97 3.34 3.67
N THR A 19 -11.56 3.03 4.91
CA THR A 19 -12.47 2.50 5.94
C THR A 19 -13.55 3.52 6.33
N VAL A 20 -13.20 4.79 6.60
CA VAL A 20 -14.20 5.79 6.97
C VAL A 20 -15.18 6.09 5.85
N ILE A 21 -14.72 6.12 4.60
CA ILE A 21 -15.60 6.33 3.44
C ILE A 21 -16.52 5.13 3.24
N ALA A 22 -16.03 3.90 3.31
CA ALA A 22 -16.83 2.69 3.21
C ALA A 22 -17.88 2.62 4.33
N TYR A 23 -17.49 2.94 5.56
CA TYR A 23 -18.38 2.94 6.70
C TYR A 23 -19.46 4.03 6.58
N SER A 24 -19.11 5.21 6.07
CA SER A 24 -20.05 6.27 5.71
C SER A 24 -21.08 5.80 4.67
N LYS A 25 -20.63 5.13 3.62
CA LYS A 25 -21.52 4.59 2.58
C LYS A 25 -22.44 3.50 3.11
N LYS A 26 -21.91 2.56 3.92
CA LYS A 26 -22.69 1.46 4.52
C LYS A 26 -23.89 1.96 5.32
N TYR A 27 -23.73 3.03 6.08
CA TYR A 27 -24.78 3.54 6.99
C TYR A 27 -25.45 4.81 6.49
N ASN A 28 -25.14 5.28 5.30
CA ASN A 28 -25.61 6.56 4.76
C ASN A 28 -25.46 7.70 5.79
N ASN A 29 -24.30 7.75 6.45
CA ASN A 29 -23.97 8.71 7.51
C ASN A 29 -22.75 9.50 7.05
N PRO A 30 -22.85 10.86 6.88
CA PRO A 30 -21.76 11.65 6.34
C PRO A 30 -20.51 11.58 7.20
N PHE A 31 -19.36 11.71 6.55
CA PHE A 31 -18.07 11.75 7.25
C PHE A 31 -17.36 13.10 7.07
N VAL A 32 -16.48 13.40 8.00
CA VAL A 32 -15.51 14.50 7.93
C VAL A 32 -14.16 14.01 8.43
N ILE A 33 -13.08 14.66 7.99
CA ILE A 33 -11.72 14.37 8.46
C ILE A 33 -11.10 15.66 8.98
N GLU A 34 -10.48 15.59 10.14
CA GLU A 34 -9.74 16.73 10.70
C GLU A 34 -8.50 17.03 9.83
N ARG A 35 -8.40 18.27 9.34
CA ARG A 35 -7.24 18.72 8.57
C ARG A 35 -6.03 18.83 9.49
N LYS A 36 -5.02 18.02 9.24
CA LYS A 36 -3.71 18.09 9.92
C LYS A 36 -2.66 18.50 8.91
N SER A 37 -1.63 19.21 9.37
CA SER A 37 -0.48 19.60 8.55
C SER A 37 0.47 18.42 8.32
N HIS A 38 0.48 17.45 9.21
CA HIS A 38 1.27 16.22 9.13
C HIS A 38 0.54 15.09 9.85
N SER A 39 0.88 13.86 9.51
CA SER A 39 0.33 12.67 10.16
C SER A 39 1.13 12.35 11.43
N PRO A 40 0.51 12.10 12.58
CA PRO A 40 1.21 11.65 13.79
C PRO A 40 1.94 10.32 13.54
N SER A 41 3.23 10.30 13.87
CA SER A 41 4.09 9.13 13.77
C SER A 41 5.38 9.37 14.56
N CYS A 42 6.21 8.31 14.77
CA CYS A 42 7.55 8.45 15.33
C CYS A 42 8.51 9.28 14.45
N THR A 43 8.20 9.39 13.16
CA THR A 43 8.91 10.22 12.18
C THR A 43 7.92 11.14 11.49
N PHE A 44 8.41 12.26 10.94
CA PHE A 44 7.57 13.16 10.15
C PHE A 44 6.95 12.40 8.98
N ARG A 45 5.63 12.54 8.79
CA ARG A 45 4.89 11.93 7.68
C ARG A 45 4.00 12.96 7.02
N ASN A 46 4.08 13.02 5.68
CA ASN A 46 3.24 13.90 4.88
C ASN A 46 1.75 13.52 5.00
N VAL A 47 0.90 14.49 4.72
CA VAL A 47 -0.50 14.31 4.36
C VAL A 47 -0.69 14.68 2.90
N TYR A 48 -1.68 14.14 2.24
CA TYR A 48 -1.78 14.18 0.77
C TYR A 48 -3.00 14.95 0.25
N TRP A 49 -3.50 15.90 1.05
CA TRP A 49 -4.70 16.67 0.73
C TRP A 49 -4.53 17.64 -0.45
N ASN A 50 -3.30 18.03 -0.75
CA ASN A 50 -2.99 18.97 -1.84
C ASN A 50 -2.60 18.26 -3.16
N ASN A 51 -2.54 16.93 -3.18
CA ASN A 51 -2.14 16.12 -4.32
C ASN A 51 -3.00 14.87 -4.46
N PHE A 52 -2.52 13.71 -4.05
CA PHE A 52 -3.19 12.41 -4.22
C PHE A 52 -4.64 12.35 -3.67
N LEU A 53 -4.94 13.04 -2.58
CA LEU A 53 -6.24 13.05 -1.92
C LEU A 53 -6.99 14.39 -2.09
N SER A 54 -6.59 15.22 -3.06
CA SER A 54 -7.15 16.58 -3.24
C SER A 54 -8.66 16.60 -3.46
N LYS A 55 -9.24 15.59 -4.09
CA LYS A 55 -10.71 15.48 -4.24
C LYS A 55 -11.47 15.26 -2.94
N LEU A 56 -10.78 14.87 -1.86
CA LEU A 56 -11.37 14.73 -0.53
C LEU A 56 -11.33 16.03 0.28
N GLU A 57 -10.77 17.12 -0.24
CA GLU A 57 -10.66 18.41 0.45
C GLU A 57 -12.02 18.91 0.96
N LYS A 58 -13.09 18.66 0.24
CA LYS A 58 -14.48 19.02 0.61
C LYS A 58 -14.98 18.37 1.93
N TYR A 59 -14.30 17.32 2.39
CA TYR A 59 -14.62 16.63 3.65
C TYR A 59 -13.73 17.05 4.81
N LEU A 60 -12.74 17.93 4.56
CA LEU A 60 -11.82 18.37 5.59
C LEU A 60 -12.43 19.48 6.43
N VAL A 61 -12.24 19.39 7.76
CA VAL A 61 -12.62 20.41 8.72
C VAL A 61 -11.39 20.93 9.47
N ASN A 62 -11.38 22.23 9.76
CA ASN A 62 -10.25 22.90 10.42
C ASN A 62 -10.43 22.98 11.96
N CYS A 63 -11.41 22.31 12.52
CA CYS A 63 -11.65 22.27 13.95
C CYS A 63 -11.55 20.83 14.48
N PRO A 64 -11.14 20.65 15.74
CA PRO A 64 -11.12 19.33 16.37
C PRO A 64 -12.49 18.68 16.35
N VAL A 65 -12.54 17.39 16.04
CA VAL A 65 -13.76 16.59 16.00
C VAL A 65 -13.81 15.69 17.23
N ASN A 66 -14.68 16.04 18.19
CA ASN A 66 -14.83 15.35 19.46
C ASN A 66 -16.07 14.45 19.44
N PHE A 67 -15.95 13.26 18.85
CA PHE A 67 -16.98 12.23 18.85
C PHE A 67 -16.62 11.08 19.79
N PRO A 68 -17.61 10.28 20.23
CA PRO A 68 -17.34 9.02 20.90
C PRO A 68 -16.37 8.15 20.08
N VAL A 69 -15.34 7.62 20.74
CA VAL A 69 -14.25 6.91 20.07
C VAL A 69 -14.52 5.40 20.05
N TYR A 70 -14.46 4.81 18.87
CA TYR A 70 -14.28 3.38 18.69
C TYR A 70 -12.80 3.13 18.47
N GLN A 71 -12.16 2.49 19.44
CA GLN A 71 -10.77 2.05 19.34
C GLN A 71 -10.72 0.69 18.67
N GLU A 72 -9.95 0.56 17.58
CA GLU A 72 -9.68 -0.73 16.94
C GLU A 72 -9.06 -1.70 17.97
N PRO A 73 -9.71 -2.84 18.26
CA PRO A 73 -9.27 -3.70 19.36
C PRO A 73 -8.08 -4.59 18.98
N THR A 74 -7.92 -4.93 17.71
CA THR A 74 -6.89 -5.84 17.19
C THR A 74 -6.54 -5.46 15.75
N TYR A 75 -5.44 -6.01 15.20
CA TYR A 75 -5.11 -5.87 13.77
C TYR A 75 -5.93 -6.79 12.86
N GLU A 76 -6.68 -7.73 13.42
CA GLU A 76 -7.61 -8.56 12.65
C GLU A 76 -8.87 -7.77 12.33
N TYR A 77 -9.50 -8.13 11.22
CA TYR A 77 -10.81 -7.56 10.88
C TYR A 77 -11.83 -7.81 12.00
N ARG A 78 -12.48 -6.76 12.40
CA ARG A 78 -13.64 -6.81 13.30
C ARG A 78 -14.75 -5.95 12.71
N GLU A 79 -15.95 -6.49 12.71
CA GLU A 79 -17.07 -5.70 12.25
C GLU A 79 -17.20 -4.42 13.07
N LEU A 80 -17.29 -3.28 12.36
CA LEU A 80 -17.47 -1.97 13.00
C LEU A 80 -18.86 -1.88 13.64
N PRO A 81 -19.04 -1.07 14.69
CA PRO A 81 -20.32 -0.93 15.37
C PRO A 81 -21.47 -0.62 14.42
N ASN A 82 -22.65 -1.16 14.68
CA ASN A 82 -23.84 -0.74 13.99
C ASN A 82 -24.26 0.67 14.47
N ILE A 83 -24.42 1.59 13.53
CA ILE A 83 -24.82 2.98 13.83
C ILE A 83 -26.02 3.38 12.98
N SER A 84 -26.75 4.38 13.46
CA SER A 84 -27.75 5.07 12.65
C SER A 84 -27.11 6.24 11.89
N ASN A 85 -27.80 6.78 10.91
CA ASN A 85 -27.36 7.97 10.16
C ASN A 85 -27.34 9.27 11.00
N LYS A 86 -27.74 9.21 12.27
CA LYS A 86 -27.74 10.34 13.23
C LYS A 86 -26.63 10.22 14.27
N ASP A 87 -25.97 9.07 14.36
CA ASP A 87 -24.92 8.85 15.37
C ASP A 87 -23.62 9.54 14.99
N ASN A 88 -22.87 9.94 16.00
CA ASN A 88 -21.52 10.46 15.86
C ASN A 88 -20.52 9.42 16.37
N ILE A 89 -19.48 9.16 15.59
CA ILE A 89 -18.43 8.19 15.96
C ILE A 89 -17.09 8.59 15.37
N LYS A 90 -16.03 8.43 16.14
CA LYS A 90 -14.64 8.55 15.70
C LYS A 90 -13.99 7.16 15.65
N LEU A 91 -13.44 6.79 14.51
CA LEU A 91 -12.64 5.57 14.36
C LEU A 91 -11.18 5.88 14.71
N ALA A 92 -10.62 5.12 15.65
CA ALA A 92 -9.21 5.23 16.05
C ALA A 92 -8.52 3.87 15.90
N GLY A 93 -7.57 3.77 14.97
CA GLY A 93 -6.88 2.55 14.61
C GLY A 93 -6.24 2.62 13.24
N TYR A 94 -5.61 1.54 12.81
CA TYR A 94 -5.02 1.43 11.47
C TYR A 94 -5.96 0.81 10.44
N PHE A 95 -6.89 -0.04 10.88
CA PHE A 95 -7.89 -0.74 10.04
C PHE A 95 -7.25 -1.46 8.86
N GLN A 96 -6.14 -2.15 9.11
CA GLN A 96 -5.32 -2.80 8.08
C GLN A 96 -5.95 -4.13 7.61
N SER A 97 -7.15 -4.04 7.03
CA SER A 97 -7.81 -5.15 6.34
C SER A 97 -8.61 -4.64 5.16
N TYR A 98 -8.47 -5.30 4.01
CA TYR A 98 -9.28 -4.98 2.82
C TYR A 98 -10.79 -5.19 3.07
N LYS A 99 -11.15 -6.04 4.02
CA LYS A 99 -12.54 -6.38 4.35
C LYS A 99 -13.36 -5.18 4.84
N TYR A 100 -12.71 -4.11 5.34
CA TYR A 100 -13.40 -2.90 5.75
C TYR A 100 -13.98 -2.10 4.58
N PHE A 101 -13.42 -2.22 3.37
CA PHE A 101 -13.74 -1.31 2.27
C PHE A 101 -13.86 -1.98 0.88
N ASP A 102 -13.54 -3.26 0.73
CA ASP A 102 -13.51 -3.94 -0.59
C ASP A 102 -14.85 -3.84 -1.32
N THR A 103 -15.96 -3.95 -0.61
CA THR A 103 -17.32 -3.81 -1.17
C THR A 103 -17.57 -2.45 -1.82
N TYR A 104 -16.92 -1.39 -1.33
CA TYR A 104 -17.11 -0.02 -1.81
C TYR A 104 -15.88 0.50 -2.57
N LYS A 105 -14.93 -0.37 -2.91
CA LYS A 105 -13.65 0.01 -3.53
C LYS A 105 -13.83 0.92 -4.74
N ASP A 106 -14.61 0.51 -5.72
CA ASP A 106 -14.77 1.24 -6.98
C ASP A 106 -15.41 2.61 -6.76
N ASP A 107 -16.40 2.71 -5.87
CA ASP A 107 -17.02 3.98 -5.52
C ASP A 107 -16.05 4.92 -4.82
N ILE A 108 -15.19 4.39 -3.92
CA ILE A 108 -14.21 5.19 -3.21
C ILE A 108 -13.12 5.66 -4.18
N LEU A 109 -12.66 4.83 -5.09
CA LEU A 109 -11.67 5.21 -6.10
C LEU A 109 -12.21 6.32 -7.03
N LYS A 110 -13.50 6.28 -7.41
CA LYS A 110 -14.16 7.38 -8.11
C LYS A 110 -14.19 8.66 -7.28
N GLU A 111 -14.49 8.56 -5.99
CA GLU A 111 -14.53 9.69 -5.05
C GLU A 111 -13.16 10.37 -4.93
N ILE A 112 -12.08 9.59 -4.86
CA ILE A 112 -10.69 10.06 -4.86
C ILE A 112 -10.28 10.60 -6.24
N GLY A 113 -10.95 10.17 -7.31
CA GLY A 113 -10.59 10.52 -8.70
C GLY A 113 -9.37 9.76 -9.21
N TYR A 114 -9.22 8.51 -8.76
CA TYR A 114 -8.01 7.71 -8.97
C TYR A 114 -7.67 7.48 -10.45
N ASP A 115 -8.67 7.38 -11.34
CA ASP A 115 -8.42 7.22 -12.78
C ASP A 115 -7.72 8.43 -13.38
N ASN A 116 -8.13 9.65 -13.00
CA ASN A 116 -7.47 10.87 -13.46
C ASN A 116 -6.00 10.92 -12.96
N ILE A 117 -5.78 10.54 -11.70
CA ILE A 117 -4.43 10.48 -11.12
C ILE A 117 -3.53 9.51 -11.90
N LYS A 118 -4.06 8.33 -12.27
CA LYS A 118 -3.32 7.37 -13.12
C LYS A 118 -2.98 7.93 -14.49
N ASP A 119 -3.94 8.61 -15.12
CA ASP A 119 -3.74 9.15 -16.46
C ASP A 119 -2.78 10.34 -16.46
N ASP A 120 -2.85 11.20 -15.46
CA ASP A 120 -1.88 12.29 -15.27
C ASP A 120 -0.45 11.75 -15.09
N LEU A 121 -0.28 10.70 -14.28
CA LEU A 121 1.02 10.05 -14.11
C LEU A 121 1.52 9.40 -15.40
N LYS A 122 0.66 8.68 -16.14
CA LYS A 122 1.03 8.09 -17.45
C LYS A 122 1.50 9.19 -18.44
N ASN A 123 0.79 10.31 -18.48
CA ASN A 123 1.16 11.44 -19.31
C ASN A 123 2.54 12.03 -18.90
N LYS A 124 2.80 12.14 -17.59
CA LYS A 124 4.09 12.59 -17.05
C LYS A 124 5.23 11.63 -17.40
N LEU A 125 5.00 10.31 -17.33
CA LEU A 125 6.01 9.29 -17.66
C LEU A 125 6.27 9.17 -19.17
N GLY A 126 5.30 9.51 -20.00
CA GLY A 126 5.36 9.30 -21.44
C GLY A 126 5.44 7.83 -21.84
N ASN A 127 5.97 7.56 -23.04
CA ASN A 127 6.05 6.20 -23.58
C ASN A 127 7.35 5.45 -23.19
N ALA A 128 8.27 6.09 -22.47
CA ALA A 128 9.56 5.50 -22.14
C ALA A 128 9.46 4.33 -21.12
N VAL A 129 8.46 4.39 -20.25
CA VAL A 129 8.21 3.33 -19.24
C VAL A 129 6.86 2.71 -19.52
N LYS A 130 6.82 1.39 -19.63
CA LYS A 130 5.58 0.60 -19.80
C LYS A 130 5.36 -0.28 -18.57
N PRO A 131 4.82 0.26 -17.48
CA PRO A 131 4.66 -0.49 -16.25
C PRO A 131 3.78 -1.74 -16.41
N CYS A 132 2.81 -1.71 -17.32
CA CYS A 132 1.93 -2.84 -17.62
C CYS A 132 2.65 -4.08 -18.21
N GLU A 133 3.93 -3.95 -18.58
CA GLU A 133 4.79 -5.05 -19.01
C GLU A 133 5.83 -5.42 -17.92
N MET A 134 5.71 -4.88 -16.70
CA MET A 134 6.70 -5.00 -15.64
C MET A 134 6.11 -5.58 -14.37
N ILE A 135 6.98 -6.21 -13.58
CA ILE A 135 6.67 -6.67 -12.23
C ILE A 135 7.22 -5.64 -11.25
N SER A 136 6.39 -5.12 -10.35
CA SER A 136 6.88 -4.25 -9.28
C SER A 136 7.61 -5.06 -8.21
N LEU A 137 8.75 -4.55 -7.76
CA LEU A 137 9.59 -5.16 -6.73
C LEU A 137 9.91 -4.11 -5.67
N HIS A 138 9.40 -4.26 -4.46
CA HIS A 138 9.57 -3.27 -3.41
C HIS A 138 10.59 -3.72 -2.37
N PHE A 139 11.52 -2.82 -2.04
CA PHE A 139 12.46 -2.97 -0.93
C PHE A 139 12.17 -1.91 0.12
N ARG A 140 11.98 -2.34 1.36
CA ARG A 140 11.77 -1.45 2.49
C ARG A 140 12.93 -1.59 3.47
N MET A 141 13.81 -0.59 3.50
CA MET A 141 14.97 -0.51 4.38
C MET A 141 14.84 0.64 5.39
N GLY A 142 14.85 1.85 4.93
CA GLY A 142 14.60 3.15 5.55
C GLY A 142 14.63 3.20 7.08
N ASP A 143 13.49 3.52 7.65
CA ASP A 143 13.29 3.62 9.11
C ASP A 143 13.52 2.30 9.86
N ILE A 144 13.41 1.15 9.20
CA ILE A 144 13.67 -0.16 9.81
C ILE A 144 15.14 -0.30 10.21
N ILE A 145 16.07 0.09 9.35
CA ILE A 145 17.50 0.03 9.65
C ILE A 145 17.89 1.08 10.69
N ARG A 146 17.30 2.28 10.60
CA ARG A 146 17.67 3.44 11.43
C ARG A 146 17.07 3.40 12.84
N VAL A 147 15.82 2.96 12.96
CA VAL A 147 15.05 3.04 14.23
C VAL A 147 14.98 1.68 14.96
N HIS A 148 15.03 0.58 14.23
CA HIS A 148 14.78 -0.76 14.75
C HIS A 148 15.96 -1.71 14.59
N LYS A 149 17.20 -1.25 14.79
CA LYS A 149 18.45 -2.05 14.63
C LYS A 149 18.41 -3.44 15.29
N ASP A 150 17.71 -3.56 16.42
CA ASP A 150 17.62 -4.80 17.19
C ASP A 150 16.39 -5.65 16.86
N ASN A 151 15.51 -5.16 16.00
CA ASN A 151 14.23 -5.80 15.67
C ASN A 151 14.12 -6.12 14.17
N ASN A 152 15.15 -6.68 13.59
CA ASN A 152 15.32 -6.94 12.17
C ASN A 152 14.07 -7.51 11.47
N ILE A 153 13.39 -6.66 10.68
CA ILE A 153 12.34 -7.06 9.74
C ILE A 153 12.79 -6.76 8.29
N ILE A 154 14.09 -6.80 8.04
CA ILE A 154 14.57 -6.74 6.67
C ILE A 154 14.22 -8.06 6.01
N ILE A 155 13.47 -7.96 4.92
CA ILE A 155 13.08 -9.13 4.16
C ILE A 155 14.35 -9.72 3.49
N PRO A 156 14.67 -11.00 3.73
CA PRO A 156 15.89 -11.60 3.19
C PRO A 156 15.83 -11.80 1.68
N LEU A 157 17.00 -11.89 1.06
CA LEU A 157 17.15 -12.10 -0.38
C LEU A 157 16.39 -13.33 -0.89
N ASP A 158 16.37 -14.40 -0.10
CA ASP A 158 15.71 -15.67 -0.47
C ASP A 158 14.21 -15.50 -0.74
N TYR A 159 13.53 -14.60 -0.02
CA TYR A 159 12.14 -14.27 -0.33
C TYR A 159 11.99 -13.74 -1.76
N TYR A 160 12.83 -12.79 -2.16
CA TYR A 160 12.77 -12.19 -3.50
C TYR A 160 13.11 -13.20 -4.58
N ILE A 161 14.09 -14.07 -4.34
CA ILE A 161 14.44 -15.18 -5.22
C ILE A 161 13.24 -16.11 -5.42
N ASN A 162 12.59 -16.52 -4.32
CA ASN A 162 11.46 -17.43 -4.36
C ASN A 162 10.22 -16.80 -5.02
N ALA A 163 9.99 -15.50 -4.80
CA ALA A 163 8.91 -14.76 -5.43
C ALA A 163 9.11 -14.61 -6.95
N ILE A 164 10.33 -14.29 -7.40
CA ILE A 164 10.65 -14.21 -8.83
C ILE A 164 10.46 -15.58 -9.48
N LYS A 165 10.99 -16.66 -8.92
CA LYS A 165 10.81 -18.03 -9.42
C LYS A 165 9.32 -18.41 -9.51
N HIS A 166 8.53 -18.02 -8.49
CA HIS A 166 7.10 -18.27 -8.48
C HIS A 166 6.37 -17.60 -9.64
N ILE A 167 6.74 -16.36 -9.98
CA ILE A 167 6.16 -15.65 -11.11
C ILE A 167 6.66 -16.25 -12.42
N GLU A 168 7.98 -16.52 -12.58
CA GLU A 168 8.56 -17.13 -13.78
C GLU A 168 7.84 -18.41 -14.21
N THR A 169 7.43 -19.23 -13.27
CA THR A 169 6.73 -20.50 -13.58
C THR A 169 5.30 -20.29 -14.08
N ARG A 170 4.76 -19.09 -14.00
CA ARG A 170 3.34 -18.76 -14.32
C ARG A 170 3.18 -17.81 -15.49
N VAL A 171 4.21 -17.02 -15.77
CA VAL A 171 4.24 -16.18 -16.98
C VAL A 171 4.85 -16.98 -18.12
N SER A 172 4.61 -16.55 -19.38
CA SER A 172 5.11 -17.25 -20.56
C SER A 172 6.64 -17.41 -20.50
N GLN A 173 7.13 -18.63 -20.59
CA GLN A 173 8.55 -19.00 -20.48
C GLN A 173 9.48 -18.32 -21.51
N ASN A 174 8.93 -17.76 -22.58
CA ASN A 174 9.68 -17.10 -23.66
C ASN A 174 9.72 -15.57 -23.54
N THR A 175 9.11 -14.99 -22.52
CA THR A 175 9.08 -13.53 -22.35
C THR A 175 10.10 -13.12 -21.28
N PRO A 176 11.12 -12.28 -21.63
CA PRO A 176 12.05 -11.76 -20.63
C PRO A 176 11.30 -10.99 -19.53
N ILE A 177 11.60 -11.29 -18.28
CA ILE A 177 11.01 -10.60 -17.14
C ILE A 177 11.62 -9.20 -17.01
N LYS A 178 10.77 -8.21 -16.80
CA LYS A 178 11.17 -6.83 -16.50
C LYS A 178 10.72 -6.49 -15.08
N LEU A 179 11.66 -6.21 -14.21
CA LEU A 179 11.41 -5.81 -12.83
C LEU A 179 11.58 -4.30 -12.69
N LEU A 180 10.56 -3.63 -12.20
CA LEU A 180 10.61 -2.22 -11.80
C LEU A 180 10.72 -2.18 -10.27
N TYR A 181 11.90 -1.84 -9.74
CA TYR A 181 12.12 -1.85 -8.30
C TYR A 181 12.00 -0.47 -7.68
N PHE A 182 11.51 -0.47 -6.43
CA PHE A 182 11.21 0.68 -5.60
C PHE A 182 11.95 0.56 -4.27
N CYS A 183 12.63 1.61 -3.88
CA CYS A 183 13.21 1.80 -2.53
C CYS A 183 13.40 3.30 -2.31
N GLU A 184 13.61 3.73 -1.06
CA GLU A 184 13.98 5.10 -0.76
C GLU A 184 15.34 5.45 -1.43
N ALA A 185 15.50 6.71 -1.86
CA ALA A 185 16.73 7.15 -2.55
C ALA A 185 17.99 6.90 -1.70
N GLU A 186 17.89 7.08 -0.39
CA GLU A 186 18.98 6.86 0.56
C GLU A 186 19.39 5.38 0.67
N ASP A 187 18.53 4.45 0.27
CA ASP A 187 18.77 3.01 0.34
C ASP A 187 19.32 2.43 -0.98
N ASN A 188 19.46 3.24 -2.04
CA ASN A 188 19.85 2.78 -3.37
C ASN A 188 21.11 1.89 -3.36
N ASP A 189 22.21 2.37 -2.77
CA ASP A 189 23.49 1.64 -2.78
C ASP A 189 23.37 0.31 -2.03
N TYR A 190 22.65 0.31 -0.90
CA TYR A 190 22.42 -0.89 -0.12
C TYR A 190 21.57 -1.91 -0.91
N VAL A 191 20.49 -1.47 -1.54
CA VAL A 191 19.60 -2.32 -2.33
C VAL A 191 20.31 -2.86 -3.56
N ILE A 192 21.09 -2.03 -4.26
CA ILE A 192 21.88 -2.48 -5.42
C ILE A 192 22.85 -3.56 -5.02
N THR A 193 23.63 -3.34 -3.96
CA THR A 193 24.70 -4.24 -3.53
C THR A 193 24.16 -5.56 -2.99
N ASN A 194 23.13 -5.50 -2.11
CA ASN A 194 22.70 -6.67 -1.36
C ASN A 194 21.55 -7.45 -2.03
N TYR A 195 20.86 -6.84 -3.01
CA TYR A 195 19.72 -7.49 -3.67
C TYR A 195 19.84 -7.49 -5.20
N ILE A 196 20.03 -6.34 -5.84
CA ILE A 196 19.96 -6.26 -7.31
C ILE A 196 21.12 -7.00 -7.97
N ILE A 197 22.35 -6.84 -7.50
CA ILE A 197 23.52 -7.54 -8.04
C ILE A 197 23.36 -9.07 -7.87
N PRO A 198 23.07 -9.63 -6.68
CA PRO A 198 22.80 -11.05 -6.53
C PRO A 198 21.66 -11.57 -7.40
N LEU A 199 20.55 -10.83 -7.49
CA LEU A 199 19.41 -11.21 -8.33
C LEU A 199 19.78 -11.24 -9.83
N ARG A 200 20.53 -10.25 -10.31
CA ARG A 200 21.04 -10.23 -11.72
C ARG A 200 21.93 -11.43 -12.03
N ASN A 201 22.76 -11.82 -11.08
CA ASN A 201 23.63 -12.98 -11.26
C ASN A 201 22.84 -14.30 -11.34
N MET A 202 21.71 -14.37 -10.64
CA MET A 202 20.87 -15.57 -10.59
C MET A 202 19.87 -15.64 -11.76
N PHE A 203 19.32 -14.50 -12.16
CA PHE A 203 18.27 -14.36 -13.17
C PHE A 203 18.78 -13.55 -14.37
N SER A 204 19.67 -14.15 -15.15
CA SER A 204 20.36 -13.48 -16.27
C SER A 204 19.44 -13.01 -17.41
N ASN A 205 18.25 -13.62 -17.55
CA ASN A 205 17.25 -13.22 -18.55
C ASN A 205 16.24 -12.17 -18.02
N THR A 206 16.55 -11.55 -16.88
CA THR A 206 15.69 -10.56 -16.23
C THR A 206 16.32 -9.17 -16.30
N SER A 207 15.52 -8.16 -16.69
CA SER A 207 15.95 -6.76 -16.71
C SER A 207 15.45 -6.04 -15.45
N TYR A 208 16.29 -5.18 -14.87
CA TYR A 208 16.01 -4.46 -13.62
C TYR A 208 16.06 -2.95 -13.86
N TYR A 209 14.97 -2.29 -13.59
CA TYR A 209 14.79 -0.84 -13.73
C TYR A 209 14.49 -0.23 -12.36
N LYS A 210 15.10 0.88 -12.02
CA LYS A 210 14.78 1.64 -10.81
C LYS A 210 13.63 2.61 -11.11
N ALA A 211 12.62 2.64 -10.25
CA ALA A 211 11.65 3.73 -10.27
C ALA A 211 12.37 5.06 -9.96
N SER A 212 12.02 6.13 -10.69
CA SER A 212 12.72 7.40 -10.54
C SER A 212 12.58 7.97 -9.13
N ASP A 213 13.70 8.39 -8.53
CA ASP A 213 13.74 9.08 -7.24
C ASP A 213 13.22 10.54 -7.33
N THR A 214 12.93 11.05 -8.52
CA THR A 214 12.29 12.36 -8.72
C THR A 214 10.76 12.30 -8.60
N LEU A 215 10.18 11.11 -8.58
CA LEU A 215 8.75 10.94 -8.31
C LEU A 215 8.49 11.07 -6.82
N GLU A 216 7.42 11.78 -6.48
CA GLU A 216 6.91 11.80 -5.11
C GLU A 216 6.47 10.39 -4.67
N ASP A 217 6.39 10.13 -3.37
CA ASP A 217 6.02 8.82 -2.83
C ASP A 217 4.64 8.35 -3.31
N TRP A 218 3.64 9.24 -3.37
CA TRP A 218 2.33 8.90 -3.91
C TRP A 218 2.37 8.59 -5.42
N GLU A 219 3.23 9.26 -6.20
CA GLU A 219 3.43 8.96 -7.62
C GLU A 219 4.07 7.58 -7.80
N GLN A 220 5.04 7.23 -6.94
CA GLN A 220 5.64 5.89 -6.95
C GLN A 220 4.61 4.81 -6.57
N LEU A 221 3.70 5.07 -5.64
CA LEU A 221 2.61 4.16 -5.29
C LEU A 221 1.68 3.94 -6.50
N VAL A 222 1.29 5.01 -7.18
CA VAL A 222 0.47 4.93 -8.40
C VAL A 222 1.23 4.20 -9.52
N LEU A 223 2.52 4.50 -9.73
CA LEU A 223 3.36 3.80 -10.70
C LEU A 223 3.41 2.29 -10.42
N MET A 224 3.56 1.91 -9.15
CA MET A 224 3.53 0.51 -8.73
C MET A 224 2.20 -0.14 -9.10
N SER A 225 1.06 0.54 -8.93
CA SER A 225 -0.25 0.00 -9.28
C SER A 225 -0.48 -0.21 -10.78
N LEU A 226 0.32 0.41 -11.62
CA LEU A 226 0.27 0.22 -13.07
C LEU A 226 1.01 -1.05 -13.53
N CYS A 227 1.79 -1.69 -12.64
CA CYS A 227 2.54 -2.89 -12.98
C CYS A 227 1.64 -4.11 -13.17
N GLU A 228 2.14 -5.08 -13.94
CA GLU A 228 1.39 -6.31 -14.27
C GLU A 228 1.29 -7.25 -13.07
N HIS A 229 2.42 -7.50 -12.39
CA HIS A 229 2.52 -8.35 -11.21
C HIS A 229 3.28 -7.63 -10.08
N HIS A 230 3.24 -8.18 -8.85
CA HIS A 230 3.78 -7.50 -7.70
C HIS A 230 4.55 -8.43 -6.76
N ILE A 231 5.74 -8.00 -6.33
CA ILE A 231 6.52 -8.61 -5.24
C ILE A 231 6.64 -7.56 -4.13
N LEU A 232 5.90 -7.77 -3.04
CA LEU A 232 5.77 -6.81 -1.96
C LEU A 232 6.93 -6.93 -0.97
N ALA A 233 7.30 -5.81 -0.34
CA ALA A 233 7.95 -5.84 0.96
C ALA A 233 6.90 -5.90 2.08
N ASN A 234 7.33 -6.04 3.33
CA ASN A 234 6.49 -5.92 4.52
C ASN A 234 6.08 -4.44 4.78
N SER A 235 5.32 -3.87 3.86
CA SER A 235 4.96 -2.46 3.84
C SER A 235 3.55 -2.22 3.31
N THR A 236 2.76 -1.46 4.07
CA THR A 236 1.44 -0.99 3.62
C THR A 236 1.51 -0.18 2.34
N PHE A 237 2.65 0.44 2.04
CA PHE A 237 2.88 1.15 0.78
C PHE A 237 2.77 0.20 -0.43
N SER A 238 3.57 -0.87 -0.46
CA SER A 238 3.51 -1.84 -1.56
C SER A 238 2.23 -2.67 -1.55
N TRP A 239 1.64 -2.88 -0.39
CA TRP A 239 0.30 -3.48 -0.29
C TRP A 239 -0.71 -2.67 -1.11
N TRP A 240 -0.75 -1.35 -0.92
CA TRP A 240 -1.64 -0.46 -1.67
C TRP A 240 -1.30 -0.41 -3.16
N GLY A 241 -0.02 -0.40 -3.53
CA GLY A 241 0.39 -0.49 -4.92
C GLY A 241 -0.23 -1.70 -5.62
N ALA A 242 -0.19 -2.87 -4.98
CA ALA A 242 -0.78 -4.09 -5.51
C ALA A 242 -2.32 -4.08 -5.44
N TYR A 243 -2.91 -3.61 -4.34
CA TYR A 243 -4.36 -3.59 -4.17
C TYR A 243 -5.06 -2.65 -5.18
N LEU A 244 -4.47 -1.49 -5.45
CA LEU A 244 -4.95 -0.55 -6.46
C LEU A 244 -4.77 -1.04 -7.90
N ALA A 245 -3.86 -2.00 -8.13
CA ALA A 245 -3.65 -2.64 -9.42
C ALA A 245 -4.75 -3.65 -9.78
N THR A 246 -5.52 -4.14 -8.81
CA THR A 246 -6.57 -5.13 -9.02
C THR A 246 -7.90 -4.42 -9.31
N ASN A 247 -8.40 -4.54 -10.55
CA ASN A 247 -9.77 -4.18 -10.88
C ASN A 247 -10.67 -5.39 -10.68
N ASN A 248 -11.98 -5.17 -10.49
CA ASN A 248 -12.96 -6.25 -10.35
C ASN A 248 -12.97 -7.20 -11.56
N ASP A 249 -12.67 -6.68 -12.77
CA ASP A 249 -12.67 -7.43 -14.02
C ASP A 249 -11.39 -8.25 -14.27
N ASN A 250 -10.24 -7.91 -13.61
CA ASN A 250 -8.93 -8.52 -13.84
C ASN A 250 -8.35 -9.23 -12.60
N LYS A 251 -9.17 -9.55 -11.60
CA LYS A 251 -8.72 -10.21 -10.35
C LYS A 251 -7.95 -11.52 -10.57
N ASN A 252 -8.16 -12.19 -11.69
CA ASN A 252 -7.69 -13.56 -11.89
C ASN A 252 -6.29 -13.68 -12.53
N ASN A 253 -5.71 -12.62 -13.08
CA ASN A 253 -4.46 -12.72 -13.84
C ASN A 253 -3.24 -12.08 -13.17
N LYS A 254 -3.43 -11.28 -12.12
CA LYS A 254 -2.30 -10.65 -11.42
C LYS A 254 -1.73 -11.59 -10.35
N ILE A 255 -0.43 -11.83 -10.42
CA ILE A 255 0.30 -12.57 -9.40
C ILE A 255 0.86 -11.54 -8.41
N ILE A 256 0.46 -11.66 -7.16
CA ILE A 256 0.88 -10.77 -6.08
C ILE A 256 1.51 -11.63 -4.99
N CYS A 257 2.82 -11.44 -4.77
CA CYS A 257 3.60 -12.17 -3.78
C CYS A 257 3.86 -11.28 -2.56
N TYR A 258 3.65 -11.81 -1.35
CA TYR A 258 3.96 -11.12 -0.10
C TYR A 258 4.78 -12.01 0.84
N PRO A 259 5.63 -11.43 1.72
CA PRO A 259 6.49 -12.21 2.60
C PRO A 259 5.70 -12.82 3.78
N ASP A 260 6.12 -14.00 4.23
CA ASP A 260 5.58 -14.66 5.42
C ASP A 260 5.85 -13.89 6.72
N LYS A 261 6.91 -13.07 6.73
CA LYS A 261 7.28 -12.20 7.84
C LYS A 261 6.85 -10.76 7.58
N TRP A 262 5.61 -10.43 7.90
CA TRP A 262 5.09 -9.07 7.73
C TRP A 262 5.37 -8.15 8.92
N LEU A 263 5.16 -8.65 10.11
CA LEU A 263 5.37 -7.92 11.36
C LEU A 263 6.46 -8.63 12.20
N HIS A 264 7.14 -7.88 13.07
CA HIS A 264 8.20 -8.43 13.93
C HIS A 264 7.65 -9.30 15.07
N SER A 265 8.25 -10.47 15.31
CA SER A 265 7.80 -11.44 16.34
C SER A 265 7.73 -10.92 17.78
N LYS A 266 8.54 -9.89 18.13
CA LYS A 266 8.51 -9.27 19.47
C LYS A 266 7.36 -8.28 19.67
N ILE A 267 6.74 -7.82 18.60
CA ILE A 267 5.62 -6.87 18.63
C ILE A 267 4.29 -7.63 18.47
N ILE A 268 4.35 -8.94 18.13
CA ILE A 268 3.20 -9.66 17.59
C ILE A 268 2.65 -10.70 18.53
N THR A 269 1.59 -10.31 19.11
CA THR A 269 0.44 -11.13 19.39
C THR A 269 -0.65 -11.01 18.30
N HIS A 270 -0.35 -10.39 17.15
CA HIS A 270 -1.36 -10.01 16.16
C HIS A 270 -1.23 -10.82 14.88
N SER A 271 -2.33 -11.41 14.45
CA SER A 271 -2.46 -12.14 13.20
C SER A 271 -2.59 -11.16 12.01
N THR A 272 -1.99 -11.51 10.87
CA THR A 272 -2.14 -10.78 9.61
C THR A 272 -3.11 -11.47 8.65
N ILE A 273 -3.91 -12.40 9.15
CA ILE A 273 -4.79 -13.26 8.34
C ILE A 273 -5.79 -12.46 7.48
N ASP A 274 -6.26 -11.34 8.00
CA ASP A 274 -7.24 -10.50 7.33
C ASP A 274 -6.63 -9.34 6.52
N LEU A 275 -5.29 -9.24 6.50
CA LEU A 275 -4.59 -8.17 5.79
C LEU A 275 -4.56 -8.43 4.27
N PHE A 276 -4.37 -9.68 3.87
CA PHE A 276 -4.17 -10.03 2.47
C PHE A 276 -5.43 -10.64 1.85
N PRO A 277 -5.81 -10.20 0.63
CA PRO A 277 -6.80 -10.92 -0.16
C PRO A 277 -6.42 -12.38 -0.40
N ASP A 278 -7.40 -13.28 -0.40
CA ASP A 278 -7.18 -14.74 -0.47
C ASP A 278 -6.46 -15.21 -1.74
N ASN A 279 -6.51 -14.42 -2.81
CA ASN A 279 -5.85 -14.72 -4.07
C ASN A 279 -4.39 -14.23 -4.12
N TRP A 280 -3.87 -13.59 -3.08
CA TRP A 280 -2.47 -13.23 -2.99
C TRP A 280 -1.63 -14.40 -2.48
N MET A 281 -0.37 -14.48 -2.92
CA MET A 281 0.50 -15.61 -2.62
C MET A 281 1.52 -15.26 -1.53
N MET A 282 1.44 -15.98 -0.41
CA MET A 282 2.47 -15.92 0.62
C MET A 282 3.71 -16.69 0.17
N ILE A 283 4.86 -16.03 0.18
CA ILE A 283 6.17 -16.62 -0.14
C ILE A 283 7.01 -16.66 1.14
N ARG A 284 7.55 -17.83 1.44
CA ARG A 284 8.49 -18.01 2.55
C ARG A 284 9.90 -17.60 2.12
N ALA A 285 10.62 -16.99 3.08
CA ALA A 285 12.03 -16.67 2.94
C ALA A 285 12.89 -17.90 3.14
#